data_326d831245017114d294031af03039a8
#
_entry.id   326d831245017114d294031af03039a8
#
_cell.length_a   1.000
_cell.length_b   1.000
_cell.length_c   1.000
_cell.angle_alpha   90.00
_cell.angle_beta   90.00
_cell.angle_gamma   90.00
#
_symmetry.space_group_name_H-M   'P 1'
#
loop_
_entity.id
_entity.type
_entity.pdbx_description
1 polymer ?
#
loop_
_entity_poly.entity_id
_entity_poly.type
_entity_poly.pdbx_seq_one_letter_code
_entity_poly.pdbx_strand_id
1 'polypeptide(L)'
;MNILNLFTPHKVVEINLSTGLRTGHMLAQHAYKDAVNSFVDNGNFFRMSKAAVDEVVLADNANAVGPYFLHYTEELFTTGLVDSFKYFTDEIVDGVCYPRCIALYAGDTFTTDNYTGTLTGDSGFATVSTNGVLAVVDSYPANPVGPVFQAVKSTLPDGSAAVQFTVLVAA
;
A
#
# COMPACT_ATOMS: atom_id res chain seq x y z
N MET A 1 -9.28 -7.90 -28.10
CA MET A 1 -8.99 -7.83 -26.64
C MET A 1 -7.81 -8.74 -26.37
N ASN A 2 -6.70 -8.21 -25.97
CA ASN A 2 -5.46 -9.00 -25.84
C ASN A 2 -5.45 -9.66 -24.44
N ILE A 3 -5.56 -10.98 -24.41
CA ILE A 3 -5.61 -11.79 -23.18
C ILE A 3 -4.38 -11.57 -22.29
N LEU A 4 -3.28 -11.11 -22.86
CA LEU A 4 -2.04 -10.79 -22.13
C LEU A 4 -2.17 -9.58 -21.17
N ASN A 5 -3.18 -8.72 -21.34
CA ASN A 5 -3.44 -7.60 -20.42
C ASN A 5 -4.24 -8.00 -19.17
N LEU A 6 -4.74 -9.24 -19.10
CA LEU A 6 -5.44 -9.78 -17.93
C LEU A 6 -4.46 -10.16 -16.78
N PHE A 7 -3.18 -10.23 -17.08
CA PHE A 7 -2.13 -10.61 -16.12
C PHE A 7 -1.05 -9.53 -16.01
N THR A 8 -1.44 -8.27 -16.00
CA THR A 8 -0.49 -7.25 -15.56
C THR A 8 -0.19 -7.54 -14.09
N PRO A 9 1.06 -7.83 -13.72
CA PRO A 9 1.39 -8.12 -12.34
C PRO A 9 1.12 -6.87 -11.51
N HIS A 10 0.06 -6.92 -10.71
CA HIS A 10 -0.22 -5.90 -9.71
C HIS A 10 0.70 -6.11 -8.51
N LYS A 11 1.04 -5.04 -7.85
CA LYS A 11 1.72 -5.12 -6.57
C LYS A 11 0.81 -5.74 -5.53
N VAL A 12 1.37 -6.59 -4.69
CA VAL A 12 0.63 -7.39 -3.71
C VAL A 12 0.97 -6.92 -2.31
N VAL A 13 -0.03 -6.92 -1.44
CA VAL A 13 0.14 -6.81 0.01
C VAL A 13 -0.46 -8.04 0.66
N GLU A 14 0.33 -8.74 1.46
CA GLU A 14 -0.13 -9.78 2.35
C GLU A 14 -0.15 -9.24 3.78
N ILE A 15 -1.32 -9.26 4.40
CA ILE A 15 -1.49 -8.83 5.78
C ILE A 15 -1.35 -10.03 6.69
N ASN A 16 -0.40 -9.95 7.61
CA ASN A 16 -0.21 -10.99 8.61
C ASN A 16 -1.28 -10.87 9.69
N LEU A 17 -2.31 -11.68 9.58
CA LEU A 17 -3.45 -11.74 10.51
C LEU A 17 -3.07 -12.16 11.94
N SER A 18 -1.86 -12.67 12.17
CA SER A 18 -1.42 -13.10 13.49
C SER A 18 -1.30 -11.96 14.51
N THR A 19 -1.15 -10.74 14.03
CA THR A 19 -1.08 -9.54 14.89
C THR A 19 -2.42 -8.86 15.10
N GLY A 20 -3.48 -9.35 14.42
CA GLY A 20 -4.83 -8.82 14.50
C GLY A 20 -4.91 -7.37 14.01
N LEU A 21 -5.35 -7.19 12.77
CA LEU A 21 -5.80 -5.87 12.32
C LEU A 21 -6.81 -5.36 13.35
N ARG A 22 -6.45 -4.32 14.07
CA ARG A 22 -7.39 -3.67 14.98
C ARG A 22 -8.46 -3.03 14.13
N THR A 23 -9.58 -3.73 14.01
CA THR A 23 -10.74 -3.34 13.24
C THR A 23 -11.23 -1.97 13.66
N GLY A 24 -11.50 -1.10 12.71
CA GLY A 24 -12.25 0.12 12.92
C GLY A 24 -11.75 1.36 12.18
N HIS A 25 -10.61 1.31 11.53
CA HIS A 25 -10.09 2.45 10.78
C HIS A 25 -9.82 2.09 9.32
N MET A 26 -10.89 1.81 8.59
CA MET A 26 -10.87 1.68 7.14
C MET A 26 -11.41 2.95 6.49
N LEU A 27 -10.67 3.49 5.55
CA LEU A 27 -11.18 4.47 4.60
C LEU A 27 -11.56 3.72 3.32
N ALA A 28 -12.85 3.64 3.00
CA ALA A 28 -13.35 2.92 1.83
C ALA A 28 -14.19 3.78 0.89
N GLN A 29 -14.41 5.06 1.23
CA GLN A 29 -15.31 5.95 0.50
C GLN A 29 -14.65 7.31 0.19
N HIS A 30 -13.35 7.42 0.35
CA HIS A 30 -12.62 8.65 0.02
C HIS A 30 -12.07 8.54 -1.39
N ALA A 31 -12.35 9.55 -2.19
CA ALA A 31 -11.93 9.58 -3.58
C ALA A 31 -10.41 9.85 -3.70
N TYR A 32 -9.73 9.07 -4.49
CA TYR A 32 -8.40 9.39 -5.01
C TYR A 32 -8.53 9.83 -6.47
N LYS A 33 -7.94 10.95 -6.80
CA LYS A 33 -7.98 11.52 -8.15
C LYS A 33 -6.62 11.44 -8.81
N ASP A 34 -6.57 10.79 -9.96
CA ASP A 34 -5.38 10.68 -10.80
C ASP A 34 -5.81 10.64 -12.27
N ALA A 35 -5.32 11.60 -13.05
CA ALA A 35 -5.63 11.69 -14.48
C ALA A 35 -4.64 10.93 -15.38
N VAL A 36 -3.58 10.35 -14.80
CA VAL A 36 -2.45 9.78 -15.54
C VAL A 36 -2.42 8.26 -15.45
N ASN A 37 -2.60 7.72 -14.26
CA ASN A 37 -2.54 6.29 -14.02
C ASN A 37 -3.91 5.65 -14.20
N SER A 38 -3.91 4.36 -14.57
CA SER A 38 -5.13 3.56 -14.72
C SER A 38 -5.44 2.74 -13.48
N PHE A 39 -4.47 2.59 -12.57
CA PHE A 39 -4.59 1.76 -11.37
C PHE A 39 -3.81 2.37 -10.21
N VAL A 40 -4.22 2.01 -9.02
CA VAL A 40 -3.48 2.24 -7.77
C VAL A 40 -2.93 0.90 -7.29
N ASP A 41 -1.63 0.83 -7.08
CA ASP A 41 -0.99 -0.38 -6.58
C ASP A 41 -1.27 -0.62 -5.09
N ASN A 42 -1.47 -1.87 -4.71
CA ASN A 42 -1.43 -2.29 -3.31
C ASN A 42 -0.08 -1.93 -2.69
N GLY A 43 -0.07 -1.61 -1.42
CA GLY A 43 1.14 -1.19 -0.71
C GLY A 43 1.44 0.31 -0.80
N ASN A 44 0.66 1.09 -1.57
CA ASN A 44 0.76 2.54 -1.53
C ASN A 44 0.16 3.09 -0.24
N PHE A 45 0.77 4.16 0.25
CA PHE A 45 0.28 4.89 1.42
C PHE A 45 -0.46 6.15 1.02
N PHE A 46 -1.60 6.34 1.64
CA PHE A 46 -2.45 7.52 1.48
C PHE A 46 -2.57 8.31 2.78
N ARG A 47 -2.94 9.58 2.66
CA ARG A 47 -3.35 10.46 3.73
C ARG A 47 -4.58 11.26 3.30
N MET A 48 -5.28 11.87 4.25
CA MET A 48 -6.39 12.76 3.94
C MET A 48 -5.91 13.98 3.17
N SER A 49 -6.75 14.49 2.28
CA SER A 49 -6.49 15.73 1.55
C SER A 49 -6.82 16.96 2.39
N LYS A 50 -5.96 17.99 2.38
CA LYS A 50 -6.29 19.32 2.92
C LYS A 50 -7.34 20.05 2.07
N ALA A 51 -7.44 19.70 0.80
CA ALA A 51 -8.26 20.41 -0.16
C ALA A 51 -9.73 19.98 -0.12
N ALA A 52 -10.00 18.70 0.25
CA ALA A 52 -11.35 18.16 0.32
C ALA A 52 -11.46 17.10 1.40
N VAL A 53 -12.58 17.09 2.11
CA VAL A 53 -12.81 16.24 3.30
C VAL A 53 -13.04 14.78 2.92
N ASP A 54 -13.51 14.53 1.72
CA ASP A 54 -13.86 13.22 1.17
C ASP A 54 -12.82 12.67 0.18
N GLU A 55 -11.63 13.27 0.18
CA GLU A 55 -10.53 12.88 -0.69
C GLU A 55 -9.32 12.38 0.09
N VAL A 56 -8.63 11.40 -0.50
CA VAL A 56 -7.28 10.98 -0.11
C VAL A 56 -6.28 11.35 -1.20
N VAL A 57 -5.05 11.54 -0.79
CA VAL A 57 -3.91 11.80 -1.67
C VAL A 57 -2.76 10.87 -1.28
N LEU A 58 -1.84 10.61 -2.20
CA LEU A 58 -0.62 9.89 -1.86
C LEU A 58 0.10 10.56 -0.69
N ALA A 59 0.70 9.78 0.18
CA ALA A 59 1.19 10.24 1.47
C ALA A 59 2.29 11.31 1.39
N ASP A 60 3.02 11.36 0.28
CA ASP A 60 4.05 12.36 -0.01
C ASP A 60 3.50 13.65 -0.65
N ASN A 61 2.21 13.71 -0.97
CA ASN A 61 1.60 14.91 -1.56
C ASN A 61 1.65 16.09 -0.57
N ALA A 62 1.97 17.28 -1.07
CA ALA A 62 2.04 18.50 -0.27
C ALA A 62 0.71 18.87 0.42
N ASN A 63 -0.41 18.38 -0.09
CA ASN A 63 -1.75 18.54 0.49
C ASN A 63 -2.14 17.40 1.46
N ALA A 64 -1.25 16.45 1.74
CA ALA A 64 -1.52 15.35 2.64
C ALA A 64 -1.52 15.79 4.11
N VAL A 65 -2.52 15.33 4.88
CA VAL A 65 -2.64 15.56 6.34
C VAL A 65 -3.17 14.34 7.05
N GLY A 66 -3.03 14.32 8.36
CA GLY A 66 -3.57 13.24 9.22
C GLY A 66 -2.71 11.98 9.16
N PRO A 67 -3.23 10.86 9.66
CA PRO A 67 -2.52 9.60 9.74
C PRO A 67 -2.24 9.00 8.36
N TYR A 68 -1.31 8.05 8.33
CA TYR A 68 -0.97 7.25 7.15
C TYR A 68 -1.86 6.01 7.09
N PHE A 69 -2.34 5.71 5.89
CA PHE A 69 -3.18 4.56 5.59
C PHE A 69 -2.54 3.72 4.52
N LEU A 70 -2.43 2.41 4.75
CA LEU A 70 -1.97 1.45 3.75
C LEU A 70 -3.11 1.08 2.81
N HIS A 71 -2.89 1.21 1.50
CA HIS A 71 -3.80 0.68 0.51
C HIS A 71 -3.68 -0.83 0.42
N TYR A 72 -4.80 -1.49 0.63
CA TYR A 72 -4.92 -2.94 0.53
C TYR A 72 -6.28 -3.33 -0.05
N THR A 73 -6.25 -3.96 -1.19
CA THR A 73 -7.40 -4.63 -1.80
C THR A 73 -7.10 -6.11 -1.89
N GLU A 74 -7.98 -6.93 -1.33
CA GLU A 74 -7.84 -8.38 -1.40
C GLU A 74 -8.04 -8.86 -2.83
N GLU A 75 -7.06 -9.56 -3.39
CA GLU A 75 -7.17 -10.20 -4.69
C GLU A 75 -7.87 -11.55 -4.53
N LEU A 76 -9.13 -11.62 -4.92
CA LEU A 76 -9.84 -12.89 -5.01
C LEU A 76 -9.60 -13.54 -6.37
N PHE A 77 -8.67 -14.47 -6.44
CA PHE A 77 -8.51 -15.34 -7.61
C PHE A 77 -9.65 -16.36 -7.64
N THR A 78 -10.73 -16.05 -8.32
CA THR A 78 -11.73 -17.05 -8.68
C THR A 78 -11.37 -17.63 -10.03
N THR A 79 -10.83 -18.84 -10.04
CA THR A 79 -10.60 -19.62 -11.25
C THR A 79 -11.91 -19.83 -12.00
N GLY A 80 -12.09 -19.16 -13.13
CA GLY A 80 -13.13 -19.46 -14.11
C GLY A 80 -14.20 -18.41 -14.40
N LEU A 81 -14.27 -17.30 -13.68
CA LEU A 81 -15.21 -16.19 -13.94
C LEU A 81 -14.48 -14.85 -13.99
N VAL A 82 -13.57 -14.76 -14.92
CA VAL A 82 -12.53 -13.72 -15.00
C VAL A 82 -13.06 -12.32 -15.27
N ASP A 83 -14.25 -12.17 -15.86
CA ASP A 83 -14.71 -10.88 -16.34
C ASP A 83 -15.65 -10.12 -15.39
N SER A 84 -16.06 -10.72 -14.27
CA SER A 84 -17.11 -10.13 -13.42
C SER A 84 -16.61 -9.44 -12.16
N PHE A 85 -15.35 -9.62 -11.78
CA PHE A 85 -14.80 -9.10 -10.53
C PHE A 85 -13.51 -8.32 -10.74
N LYS A 86 -13.55 -7.31 -11.61
CA LYS A 86 -12.56 -6.24 -11.55
C LYS A 86 -12.78 -5.48 -10.26
N TYR A 87 -11.73 -5.35 -9.48
CA TYR A 87 -11.78 -4.56 -8.24
C TYR A 87 -11.88 -3.09 -8.59
N PHE A 88 -13.07 -2.57 -8.55
CA PHE A 88 -13.38 -1.16 -8.79
C PHE A 88 -12.66 -0.19 -7.83
N THR A 89 -12.07 -0.72 -6.77
CA THR A 89 -11.34 0.10 -5.80
C THR A 89 -9.96 0.51 -6.25
N ASP A 90 -9.35 -0.24 -7.17
CA ASP A 90 -7.97 -0.01 -7.64
C ASP A 90 -7.94 0.55 -9.05
N GLU A 91 -8.97 0.30 -9.85
CA GLU A 91 -9.08 0.83 -11.20
C GLU A 91 -9.52 2.29 -11.16
N ILE A 92 -8.72 3.15 -11.79
CA ILE A 92 -9.05 4.57 -11.93
C ILE A 92 -9.93 4.73 -13.16
N VAL A 93 -11.21 5.02 -12.96
CA VAL A 93 -12.19 5.24 -14.02
C VAL A 93 -12.51 6.73 -14.08
N ASP A 94 -12.41 7.32 -15.25
CA ASP A 94 -12.62 8.76 -15.45
C ASP A 94 -11.78 9.65 -14.50
N GLY A 95 -10.57 9.18 -14.16
CA GLY A 95 -9.65 9.89 -13.30
C GLY A 95 -9.95 9.77 -11.80
N VAL A 96 -10.82 8.86 -11.37
CA VAL A 96 -11.21 8.68 -9.96
C VAL A 96 -11.26 7.19 -9.58
N CYS A 97 -10.77 6.86 -8.39
CA CYS A 97 -11.05 5.59 -7.72
C CYS A 97 -11.30 5.80 -6.23
N TYR A 98 -11.71 4.74 -5.55
CA TYR A 98 -12.00 4.75 -4.11
C TYR A 98 -11.17 3.66 -3.41
N PRO A 99 -9.88 3.90 -3.18
CA PRO A 99 -8.98 2.89 -2.63
C PRO A 99 -9.41 2.49 -1.22
N ARG A 100 -9.35 1.19 -0.94
CA ARG A 100 -9.51 0.69 0.43
C ARG A 100 -8.22 0.90 1.19
N CYS A 101 -8.27 1.69 2.24
CA CYS A 101 -7.10 2.04 3.02
C CYS A 101 -7.29 1.64 4.48
N ILE A 102 -6.24 1.07 5.08
CA ILE A 102 -6.24 0.57 6.45
C ILE A 102 -5.27 1.40 7.27
N ALA A 103 -5.71 1.88 8.44
CA ALA A 103 -4.81 2.48 9.41
C ALA A 103 -3.95 1.41 10.06
N LEU A 104 -2.66 1.66 10.15
CA LEU A 104 -1.69 0.78 10.80
C LEU A 104 -1.31 1.30 12.18
N TYR A 105 -1.10 0.37 13.11
CA TYR A 105 -0.65 0.64 14.47
C TYR A 105 0.71 0.00 14.74
N ALA A 106 1.43 0.51 15.72
CA ALA A 106 2.68 -0.10 16.13
C ALA A 106 2.50 -1.59 16.46
N GLY A 107 3.32 -2.44 15.86
CA GLY A 107 3.27 -3.89 15.94
C GLY A 107 2.50 -4.58 14.80
N ASP A 108 1.74 -3.85 13.98
CA ASP A 108 1.11 -4.44 12.80
C ASP A 108 2.17 -4.85 11.78
N THR A 109 1.92 -5.96 11.08
CA THR A 109 2.83 -6.50 10.06
C THR A 109 2.11 -6.75 8.76
N PHE A 110 2.81 -6.53 7.65
CA PHE A 110 2.37 -6.88 6.31
C PHE A 110 3.58 -7.17 5.42
N THR A 111 3.35 -7.91 4.35
CA THR A 111 4.39 -8.24 3.36
C THR A 111 3.97 -7.70 2.00
N THR A 112 4.88 -7.05 1.29
CA THR A 112 4.60 -6.52 -0.04
C THR A 112 5.84 -6.54 -0.94
N ASP A 113 5.62 -6.61 -2.23
CA ASP A 113 6.61 -6.39 -3.28
C ASP A 113 6.63 -4.92 -3.78
N ASN A 114 5.73 -4.07 -3.24
CA ASN A 114 5.66 -2.65 -3.58
C ASN A 114 6.55 -1.82 -2.64
N TYR A 115 7.83 -1.79 -2.92
CA TYR A 115 8.81 -0.98 -2.21
C TYR A 115 9.95 -0.55 -3.15
N THR A 116 10.75 0.40 -2.71
CA THR A 116 11.93 0.90 -3.41
C THR A 116 13.18 0.73 -2.55
N GLY A 117 14.35 0.76 -3.19
CA GLY A 117 15.62 0.53 -2.52
C GLY A 117 15.98 -0.95 -2.42
N THR A 118 17.09 -1.22 -1.74
CA THR A 118 17.63 -2.57 -1.57
C THR A 118 18.21 -2.71 -0.18
N LEU A 119 17.85 -3.78 0.53
CA LEU A 119 18.50 -4.15 1.79
C LEU A 119 19.80 -4.89 1.49
N THR A 120 20.90 -4.42 2.06
CA THR A 120 22.21 -5.10 1.93
C THR A 120 22.22 -6.39 2.74
N GLY A 121 21.70 -6.36 3.97
CA GLY A 121 21.50 -7.50 4.84
C GLY A 121 20.11 -8.12 4.70
N ASP A 122 19.74 -8.99 5.64
CA ASP A 122 18.42 -9.63 5.68
C ASP A 122 17.35 -8.73 6.31
N SER A 123 17.76 -7.69 7.01
CA SER A 123 16.86 -6.75 7.67
C SER A 123 17.37 -5.31 7.63
N GLY A 124 16.47 -4.37 7.80
CA GLY A 124 16.73 -2.94 7.86
C GLY A 124 15.47 -2.19 8.30
N PHE A 125 15.28 -1.02 7.76
CA PHE A 125 14.17 -0.14 8.08
C PHE A 125 13.52 0.42 6.81
N ALA A 126 12.35 1.03 6.96
CA ALA A 126 11.71 1.74 5.87
C ALA A 126 10.93 2.95 6.37
N THR A 127 10.74 3.91 5.48
CA THR A 127 9.84 5.05 5.65
C THR A 127 8.99 5.20 4.39
N VAL A 128 7.86 5.90 4.50
CA VAL A 128 7.07 6.24 3.31
C VAL A 128 7.81 7.30 2.50
N SER A 129 7.98 7.04 1.22
CA SER A 129 8.73 7.85 0.27
C SER A 129 7.82 8.35 -0.85
N THR A 130 8.42 8.73 -1.97
CA THR A 130 7.77 9.26 -3.16
C THR A 130 6.67 8.32 -3.68
N ASN A 131 5.57 8.88 -4.13
CA ASN A 131 4.38 8.17 -4.58
C ASN A 131 3.73 7.28 -3.50
N GLY A 132 3.93 7.60 -2.23
CA GLY A 132 3.39 6.82 -1.13
C GLY A 132 3.97 5.41 -0.99
N VAL A 133 5.09 5.10 -1.64
CA VAL A 133 5.74 3.78 -1.62
C VAL A 133 6.75 3.74 -0.48
N LEU A 134 6.95 2.55 0.13
CA LEU A 134 7.99 2.36 1.13
C LEU A 134 9.39 2.38 0.50
N ALA A 135 10.30 3.12 1.10
CA ALA A 135 11.72 3.09 0.77
C ALA A 135 12.50 2.37 1.87
N VAL A 136 13.17 1.26 1.50
CA VAL A 136 13.99 0.49 2.44
C VAL A 136 15.40 1.06 2.55
N VAL A 137 15.93 1.03 3.76
CA VAL A 137 17.28 1.48 4.12
C VAL A 137 17.90 0.53 5.16
N ASP A 138 19.23 0.40 5.17
CA ASP A 138 19.90 -0.53 6.09
C ASP A 138 19.95 -0.03 7.54
N SER A 139 19.85 1.28 7.77
CA SER A 139 19.96 1.88 9.10
C SER A 139 18.71 2.67 9.47
N TYR A 140 18.46 2.78 10.78
CA TYR A 140 17.34 3.57 11.30
C TYR A 140 17.44 5.02 10.83
N PRO A 141 16.35 5.60 10.27
CA PRO A 141 16.34 6.99 9.80
C PRO A 141 16.62 7.97 10.95
N ALA A 142 17.56 8.89 10.76
CA ALA A 142 17.97 9.82 11.82
C ALA A 142 16.86 10.80 12.24
N ASN A 143 16.05 11.26 11.28
CA ASN A 143 14.95 12.21 11.52
C ASN A 143 13.74 11.78 10.68
N PRO A 144 13.03 10.72 11.05
CA PRO A 144 11.92 10.23 10.26
C PRO A 144 10.75 11.23 10.29
N VAL A 145 10.21 11.49 9.13
CA VAL A 145 8.94 12.21 8.98
C VAL A 145 7.88 11.16 8.61
N GLY A 146 6.98 10.87 9.54
CA GLY A 146 5.96 9.85 9.36
C GLY A 146 6.32 8.49 9.98
N PRO A 147 5.61 7.42 9.60
CA PRO A 147 5.79 6.10 10.18
C PRO A 147 7.15 5.50 9.83
N VAL A 148 7.69 4.74 10.77
CA VAL A 148 8.92 3.95 10.60
C VAL A 148 8.58 2.49 10.73
N PHE A 149 9.14 1.70 9.82
CA PHE A 149 8.94 0.26 9.76
C PHE A 149 10.28 -0.46 9.94
N GLN A 150 10.25 -1.59 10.62
CA GLN A 150 11.28 -2.61 10.46
C GLN A 150 11.02 -3.32 9.13
N ALA A 151 12.05 -3.58 8.36
CA ALA A 151 11.98 -4.27 7.08
C ALA A 151 12.79 -5.56 7.15
N VAL A 152 12.22 -6.69 6.74
CA VAL A 152 12.88 -7.99 6.70
C VAL A 152 12.62 -8.63 5.35
N LYS A 153 13.66 -9.13 4.68
CA LYS A 153 13.51 -9.87 3.42
C LYS A 153 12.54 -11.04 3.61
N SER A 154 11.65 -11.21 2.68
CA SER A 154 10.61 -12.22 2.70
C SER A 154 10.27 -12.68 1.28
N THR A 155 9.29 -13.55 1.16
CA THR A 155 8.72 -14.01 -0.10
C THR A 155 7.20 -14.00 -0.01
N LEU A 156 6.54 -13.74 -1.13
CA LEU A 156 5.09 -13.94 -1.25
C LEU A 156 4.75 -15.43 -1.39
N PRO A 157 3.49 -15.83 -1.26
CA PRO A 157 3.06 -17.21 -1.39
C PRO A 157 3.41 -17.87 -2.74
N ASP A 158 3.54 -17.08 -3.80
CA ASP A 158 3.98 -17.53 -5.13
C ASP A 158 5.50 -17.71 -5.25
N GLY A 159 6.26 -17.40 -4.18
CA GLY A 159 7.72 -17.46 -4.13
C GLY A 159 8.43 -16.21 -4.67
N SER A 160 7.72 -15.19 -5.09
CA SER A 160 8.33 -13.92 -5.52
C SER A 160 8.97 -13.18 -4.35
N ALA A 161 10.01 -12.39 -4.65
CA ALA A 161 10.73 -11.61 -3.65
C ALA A 161 9.84 -10.49 -3.10
N ALA A 162 9.83 -10.36 -1.78
CA ALA A 162 9.07 -9.33 -1.07
C ALA A 162 9.82 -8.88 0.18
N VAL A 163 9.28 -7.91 0.87
CA VAL A 163 9.75 -7.46 2.18
C VAL A 163 8.57 -7.47 3.16
N GLN A 164 8.79 -8.07 4.32
CA GLN A 164 7.88 -7.95 5.46
C GLN A 164 8.20 -6.70 6.24
N PHE A 165 7.20 -5.91 6.51
CA PHE A 165 7.27 -4.68 7.27
C PHE A 165 6.53 -4.82 8.58
N THR A 166 7.17 -4.36 9.67
CA THR A 166 6.53 -4.22 10.99
C THR A 166 6.53 -2.76 11.38
N VAL A 167 5.38 -2.23 11.73
CA VAL A 167 5.24 -0.83 12.17
C VAL A 167 5.95 -0.65 13.52
N LEU A 168 7.00 0.14 13.56
CA LEU A 168 7.70 0.51 14.77
C LEU A 168 7.11 1.77 15.41
N VAL A 169 6.88 2.79 14.58
CA VAL A 169 6.26 4.06 14.96
C VAL A 169 5.14 4.32 13.99
N ALA A 170 3.92 4.38 14.51
CA ALA A 170 2.75 4.85 13.75
C ALA A 170 2.73 6.38 13.74
N ALA A 171 2.26 6.99 12.65
CA ALA A 171 2.15 8.44 12.52
C ALA A 171 0.72 8.85 12.13
#